data_df9ed887a01f64e83b312b0e07d512f7
#
_entry.id   df9ed887a01f64e83b312b0e07d512f7
#
_cell.length_a   1.000
_cell.length_b   1.000
_cell.length_c   1.000
_cell.angle_alpha   90.00
_cell.angle_beta   90.00
_cell.angle_gamma   90.00
#
_symmetry.space_group_name_H-M   'P 1'
#
loop_
_entity.id
_entity.type
_entity.pdbx_description
1 polymer ?
#
loop_
_entity_poly.entity_id
_entity_poly.type
_entity_poly.pdbx_seq_one_letter_code
_entity_poly.pdbx_strand_id
1 'polypeptide(L)'
;DESNLNVFNISNSNEPQFLKMVSVDYHVETIYPFENKLFIGSNNGMFIYDVESSPDSPVKAGEFTHARSCDPVIADQQYAYITLHSGTTCLGFNNELDIVKLNNLVDASLVKIYNLTSPQGLSKDGNLLFICDGADGLKIYNASDVSNLQLIKQFSGIETYDVIAFNNIALVVAKDGLYQYDYSDVNNIHIVSRIGLSNK
;
A
#
# COMPACT_ATOMS: atom_id res chain seq x y z
N ASP A 1 7.37 -8.41 12.86
CA ASP A 1 7.29 -7.95 14.26
C ASP A 1 6.49 -6.65 14.30
N GLU A 2 5.57 -6.51 15.21
CA GLU A 2 4.59 -5.40 15.26
C GLU A 2 5.21 -3.99 15.42
N SER A 3 6.49 -3.90 15.79
CA SER A 3 7.10 -2.61 16.12
C SER A 3 8.49 -2.43 15.53
N ASN A 4 9.01 -3.42 14.82
CA ASN A 4 10.41 -3.43 14.41
C ASN A 4 10.59 -3.92 12.98
N LEU A 5 11.62 -3.40 12.33
CA LEU A 5 12.22 -3.98 11.13
C LEU A 5 13.27 -5.01 11.55
N ASN A 6 13.15 -6.23 11.06
CA ASN A 6 14.18 -7.24 11.19
C ASN A 6 15.01 -7.27 9.90
N VAL A 7 16.29 -7.02 10.00
CA VAL A 7 17.22 -6.98 8.87
C VAL A 7 17.98 -8.30 8.80
N PHE A 8 18.02 -8.90 7.60
CA PHE A 8 18.70 -10.16 7.34
C PHE A 8 19.68 -10.02 6.19
N ASN A 9 20.83 -10.68 6.31
CA ASN A 9 21.71 -10.95 5.19
C ASN A 9 21.18 -12.16 4.42
N ILE A 10 20.89 -12.00 3.15
CA ILE A 10 20.40 -13.03 2.24
C ILE A 10 21.40 -13.36 1.11
N SER A 11 22.67 -13.07 1.28
CA SER A 11 23.72 -13.44 0.30
C SER A 11 23.78 -14.96 0.08
N ASN A 12 23.42 -15.75 1.09
CA ASN A 12 23.04 -17.13 0.94
C ASN A 12 21.51 -17.26 1.18
N SER A 13 20.74 -17.34 0.10
CA SER A 13 19.27 -17.39 0.18
C SER A 13 18.71 -18.62 0.91
N ASN A 14 19.50 -19.70 1.01
CA ASN A 14 19.12 -20.91 1.74
C ASN A 14 19.31 -20.78 3.26
N GLU A 15 20.10 -19.83 3.70
CA GLU A 15 20.44 -19.60 5.11
C GLU A 15 20.44 -18.09 5.41
N PRO A 16 19.27 -17.43 5.47
CA PRO A 16 19.19 -16.02 5.86
C PRO A 16 19.76 -15.82 7.28
N GLN A 17 20.68 -14.87 7.42
CA GLN A 17 21.31 -14.56 8.71
C GLN A 17 20.72 -13.27 9.27
N PHE A 18 20.18 -13.32 10.47
CA PHE A 18 19.71 -12.15 11.18
C PHE A 18 20.91 -11.23 11.50
N LEU A 19 20.77 -9.95 11.13
CA LEU A 19 21.80 -8.94 11.38
C LEU A 19 21.39 -8.01 12.51
N LYS A 20 20.20 -7.44 12.43
CA LYS A 20 19.80 -6.37 13.32
C LYS A 20 18.29 -6.22 13.40
N MET A 21 17.83 -5.68 14.51
CA MET A 21 16.48 -5.17 14.70
C MET A 21 16.53 -3.65 14.81
N VAL A 22 15.68 -2.97 14.05
CA VAL A 22 15.52 -1.50 14.07
C VAL A 22 14.12 -1.19 14.56
N SER A 23 14.00 -0.47 15.66
CA SER A 23 12.69 -0.04 16.17
C SER A 23 12.11 1.04 15.27
N VAL A 24 10.87 0.87 14.87
CA VAL A 24 10.14 1.81 14.01
C VAL A 24 9.08 2.56 14.83
N ASP A 25 7.96 1.90 15.08
CA ASP A 25 6.81 2.42 15.80
C ASP A 25 5.90 1.25 16.21
N TYR A 26 4.75 1.58 16.81
CA TYR A 26 3.77 0.60 17.24
C TYR A 26 2.84 0.20 16.09
N HIS A 27 2.57 -1.11 15.95
CA HIS A 27 1.75 -1.68 14.87
C HIS A 27 2.20 -1.28 13.46
N VAL A 28 3.37 -1.78 13.06
CA VAL A 28 3.84 -1.72 11.66
C VAL A 28 3.00 -2.69 10.83
N GLU A 29 2.36 -2.18 9.78
CA GLU A 29 1.45 -2.95 8.91
C GLU A 29 2.00 -3.18 7.51
N THR A 30 2.67 -2.20 6.96
CA THR A 30 3.22 -2.30 5.60
C THR A 30 4.66 -1.84 5.54
N ILE A 31 5.40 -2.45 4.62
CA ILE A 31 6.73 -2.04 4.21
C ILE A 31 6.72 -1.96 2.69
N TYR A 32 6.90 -0.77 2.16
CA TYR A 32 6.95 -0.54 0.72
C TYR A 32 8.33 0.01 0.33
N PRO A 33 9.14 -0.75 -0.42
CA PRO A 33 10.42 -0.27 -0.92
C PRO A 33 10.21 0.57 -2.18
N PHE A 34 10.78 1.75 -2.20
CA PHE A 34 10.84 2.58 -3.40
C PHE A 34 12.18 3.29 -3.47
N GLU A 35 12.94 3.05 -4.55
CA GLU A 35 14.32 3.47 -4.70
C GLU A 35 15.18 3.06 -3.47
N ASN A 36 15.84 4.02 -2.84
CA ASN A 36 16.71 3.80 -1.67
C ASN A 36 15.96 4.10 -0.35
N LYS A 37 14.65 4.02 -0.34
CA LYS A 37 13.80 4.29 0.83
C LYS A 37 12.89 3.10 1.12
N LEU A 38 12.55 2.95 2.40
CA LEU A 38 11.45 2.11 2.86
C LEU A 38 10.35 3.02 3.40
N PHE A 39 9.18 2.94 2.83
CA PHE A 39 7.97 3.57 3.33
C PHE A 39 7.25 2.56 4.22
N ILE A 40 7.01 2.92 5.46
CA ILE A 40 6.48 2.03 6.48
C ILE A 40 5.20 2.64 7.01
N GLY A 41 4.08 1.95 6.80
CA GLY A 41 2.79 2.28 7.39
C GLY A 41 2.67 1.72 8.81
N SER A 42 2.16 2.52 9.72
CA SER A 42 1.85 2.14 11.10
C SER A 42 0.58 2.83 11.57
N ASN A 43 0.05 2.45 12.73
CA ASN A 43 -1.16 3.07 13.27
C ASN A 43 -1.03 4.58 13.59
N ASN A 44 0.17 5.14 13.60
CA ASN A 44 0.42 6.54 13.94
C ASN A 44 0.84 7.39 12.75
N GLY A 45 1.12 6.77 11.59
CA GLY A 45 1.57 7.47 10.41
C GLY A 45 2.47 6.66 9.50
N MET A 46 2.96 7.33 8.48
CA MET A 46 3.95 6.80 7.55
C MET A 46 5.36 7.22 8.01
N PHE A 47 6.28 6.27 8.10
CA PHE A 47 7.70 6.50 8.38
C PHE A 47 8.55 6.19 7.16
N ILE A 48 9.56 7.01 6.93
CA ILE A 48 10.47 6.88 5.78
C ILE A 48 11.86 6.57 6.30
N TYR A 49 12.43 5.44 5.90
CA TYR A 49 13.77 5.01 6.25
C TYR A 49 14.69 5.03 5.05
N ASP A 50 15.88 5.56 5.24
CA ASP A 50 16.98 5.54 4.26
C ASP A 50 17.71 4.20 4.35
N VAL A 51 17.94 3.56 3.20
CA VAL A 51 18.70 2.30 3.08
C VAL A 51 19.89 2.44 2.09
N GLU A 52 20.12 3.64 1.56
CA GLU A 52 21.16 3.86 0.55
C GLU A 52 22.58 3.68 1.12
N SER A 53 22.86 4.39 2.22
CA SER A 53 24.20 4.42 2.80
C SER A 53 24.52 3.22 3.67
N SER A 54 23.49 2.56 4.20
CA SER A 54 23.64 1.41 5.11
C SER A 54 22.40 0.51 5.05
N PRO A 55 22.29 -0.38 4.06
CA PRO A 55 21.16 -1.32 3.95
C PRO A 55 20.99 -2.19 5.20
N ASP A 56 22.09 -2.55 5.84
CA ASP A 56 22.11 -3.36 7.06
C ASP A 56 21.66 -2.58 8.30
N SER A 57 21.49 -1.27 8.23
CA SER A 57 21.13 -0.40 9.33
C SER A 57 20.27 0.78 8.87
N PRO A 58 19.01 0.53 8.44
CA PRO A 58 18.09 1.59 8.02
C PRO A 58 18.01 2.73 9.02
N VAL A 59 18.02 3.98 8.54
CA VAL A 59 17.96 5.19 9.37
C VAL A 59 16.71 5.98 9.02
N LYS A 60 15.94 6.38 10.04
CA LYS A 60 14.75 7.22 9.83
C LYS A 60 15.16 8.54 9.15
N ALA A 61 14.56 8.82 8.01
CA ALA A 61 14.81 9.99 7.18
C ALA A 61 13.65 10.99 7.20
N GLY A 62 12.40 10.52 7.37
CA GLY A 62 11.22 11.36 7.38
C GLY A 62 10.01 10.67 8.02
N GLU A 63 8.93 11.44 8.18
CA GLU A 63 7.66 10.93 8.66
C GLU A 63 6.49 11.81 8.20
N PHE A 64 5.31 11.21 8.15
CA PHE A 64 4.02 11.89 8.03
C PHE A 64 3.06 11.31 9.05
N THR A 65 2.63 12.13 10.00
CA THR A 65 1.68 11.71 11.05
C THR A 65 0.25 12.06 10.67
N HIS A 66 -0.68 11.17 10.96
CA HIS A 66 -2.11 11.36 10.74
C HIS A 66 -2.91 10.82 11.95
N ALA A 67 -4.25 10.87 11.86
CA ALA A 67 -5.11 10.23 12.85
C ALA A 67 -4.86 8.72 12.89
N ARG A 68 -5.01 8.09 14.05
CA ARG A 68 -4.81 6.64 14.20
C ARG A 68 -5.70 5.87 13.25
N SER A 69 -5.09 4.98 12.49
CA SER A 69 -5.77 4.10 11.53
C SER A 69 -4.85 2.92 11.18
N CYS A 70 -5.34 1.91 10.48
CA CYS A 70 -4.52 0.93 9.80
C CYS A 70 -4.15 1.48 8.41
N ASP A 71 -2.88 1.41 8.03
CA ASP A 71 -2.34 2.21 6.94
C ASP A 71 -1.44 1.43 5.97
N PRO A 72 -2.00 0.73 4.99
CA PRO A 72 -1.22 0.40 3.81
C PRO A 72 -0.68 1.65 3.12
N VAL A 73 0.60 1.63 2.77
CA VAL A 73 1.27 2.72 2.09
C VAL A 73 2.01 2.23 0.86
N ILE A 74 1.93 3.00 -0.23
CA ILE A 74 2.79 2.89 -1.41
C ILE A 74 3.34 4.28 -1.76
N ALA A 75 4.40 4.32 -2.57
CA ALA A 75 4.99 5.59 -2.99
C ALA A 75 5.45 5.53 -4.44
N ASP A 76 5.56 6.70 -5.06
CA ASP A 76 6.25 6.94 -6.31
C ASP A 76 7.23 8.11 -6.16
N GLN A 77 7.79 8.61 -7.25
CA GLN A 77 8.78 9.71 -7.26
C GLN A 77 8.32 11.00 -6.58
N GLN A 78 7.01 11.25 -6.50
CA GLN A 78 6.47 12.52 -6.07
C GLN A 78 5.48 12.41 -4.92
N TYR A 79 4.81 11.26 -4.77
CA TYR A 79 3.71 11.09 -3.85
C TYR A 79 3.79 9.77 -3.09
N ALA A 80 3.31 9.80 -1.84
CA ALA A 80 2.86 8.61 -1.14
C ALA A 80 1.32 8.57 -1.14
N TYR A 81 0.78 7.36 -1.18
CA TYR A 81 -0.64 7.05 -1.17
C TYR A 81 -0.88 6.17 0.04
N ILE A 82 -1.75 6.60 0.94
CA ILE A 82 -1.98 5.96 2.23
C ILE A 82 -3.48 5.70 2.36
N THR A 83 -3.89 4.44 2.47
CA THR A 83 -5.28 4.10 2.76
C THR A 83 -5.48 3.99 4.27
N LEU A 84 -6.32 4.83 4.84
CA LEU A 84 -6.70 4.79 6.23
C LEU A 84 -8.01 4.02 6.40
N HIS A 85 -7.99 3.02 7.27
CA HIS A 85 -9.10 2.11 7.46
C HIS A 85 -9.58 2.13 8.92
N SER A 86 -10.89 2.34 9.11
CA SER A 86 -11.52 2.29 10.42
C SER A 86 -11.77 0.85 10.86
N GLY A 87 -11.71 0.60 12.16
CA GLY A 87 -12.03 -0.72 12.71
C GLY A 87 -11.59 -0.88 14.15
N THR A 88 -12.04 -1.96 14.80
CA THR A 88 -11.75 -2.23 16.20
C THR A 88 -10.27 -2.53 16.47
N THR A 89 -9.59 -3.16 15.53
CA THR A 89 -8.15 -3.44 15.59
C THR A 89 -7.32 -2.21 15.28
N CYS A 90 -7.80 -1.35 14.38
CA CYS A 90 -7.08 -0.17 13.93
C CYS A 90 -7.28 1.05 14.83
N LEU A 91 -8.29 1.06 15.69
CA LEU A 91 -8.65 2.18 16.58
C LEU A 91 -8.90 3.51 15.84
N GLY A 92 -9.08 3.47 14.51
CA GLY A 92 -9.33 4.61 13.65
C GLY A 92 -10.82 4.81 13.35
N PHE A 93 -11.17 6.02 12.93
CA PHE A 93 -12.54 6.41 12.58
C PHE A 93 -12.69 6.80 11.12
N ASN A 94 -11.58 6.97 10.40
CA ASN A 94 -11.56 7.44 9.03
C ASN A 94 -11.45 6.26 8.06
N ASN A 95 -12.15 6.39 6.94
CA ASN A 95 -12.02 5.53 5.77
C ASN A 95 -11.70 6.42 4.58
N GLU A 96 -10.42 6.56 4.27
CA GLU A 96 -9.98 7.54 3.28
C GLU A 96 -8.67 7.12 2.61
N LEU A 97 -8.39 7.75 1.48
CA LEU A 97 -7.08 7.75 0.85
C LEU A 97 -6.45 9.13 1.08
N ASP A 98 -5.31 9.16 1.75
CA ASP A 98 -4.47 10.33 1.85
C ASP A 98 -3.42 10.31 0.75
N ILE A 99 -3.34 11.41 -0.01
CA ILE A 99 -2.26 11.64 -0.97
C ILE A 99 -1.32 12.69 -0.40
N VAL A 100 -0.08 12.29 -0.22
CA VAL A 100 0.98 13.06 0.42
C VAL A 100 2.08 13.34 -0.59
N LYS A 101 2.43 14.62 -0.76
CA LYS A 101 3.57 15.01 -1.59
C LYS A 101 4.88 14.72 -0.88
N LEU A 102 5.82 14.16 -1.59
CA LEU A 102 7.17 13.87 -1.11
C LEU A 102 8.18 14.82 -1.77
N ASN A 103 8.85 15.64 -0.96
CA ASN A 103 9.99 16.42 -1.42
C ASN A 103 11.27 15.65 -1.11
N ASN A 104 12.08 15.35 -2.12
CA ASN A 104 13.29 14.53 -1.99
C ASN A 104 13.04 13.16 -1.30
N LEU A 105 11.83 12.61 -1.45
CA LEU A 105 11.39 11.35 -0.84
C LEU A 105 11.47 11.31 0.71
N VAL A 106 11.49 12.45 1.38
CA VAL A 106 11.58 12.52 2.85
C VAL A 106 10.65 13.54 3.48
N ASP A 107 10.52 14.73 2.89
CA ASP A 107 9.62 15.75 3.41
C ASP A 107 8.21 15.52 2.90
N ALA A 108 7.30 15.17 3.79
CA ALA A 108 5.95 14.77 3.47
C ALA A 108 4.93 15.87 3.80
N SER A 109 4.02 16.17 2.88
CA SER A 109 2.92 17.12 3.09
C SER A 109 1.63 16.64 2.43
N LEU A 110 0.52 16.72 3.16
CA LEU A 110 -0.81 16.33 2.66
C LEU A 110 -1.22 17.21 1.47
N VAL A 111 -1.65 16.57 0.39
CA VAL A 111 -2.16 17.22 -0.82
C VAL A 111 -3.67 17.10 -0.90
N LYS A 112 -4.20 15.90 -0.71
CA LYS A 112 -5.61 15.60 -0.92
C LYS A 112 -6.06 14.41 -0.10
N ILE A 113 -7.32 14.47 0.35
CA ILE A 113 -8.04 13.36 0.99
C ILE A 113 -9.21 12.96 0.09
N TYR A 114 -9.38 11.66 -0.11
CA TYR A 114 -10.52 11.06 -0.79
C TYR A 114 -11.24 10.11 0.14
N ASN A 115 -12.53 10.36 0.41
CA ASN A 115 -13.34 9.45 1.23
C ASN A 115 -13.59 8.13 0.50
N LEU A 116 -13.45 7.04 1.22
CA LEU A 116 -13.67 5.67 0.76
C LEU A 116 -14.65 4.96 1.71
N THR A 117 -15.00 3.71 1.43
CA THR A 117 -15.98 2.96 2.25
C THR A 117 -15.29 2.14 3.33
N SER A 118 -14.32 1.35 2.95
CA SER A 118 -13.53 0.49 3.84
C SER A 118 -12.21 0.14 3.14
N PRO A 119 -11.33 1.14 2.88
CA PRO A 119 -10.13 0.93 2.10
C PRO A 119 -9.17 -0.02 2.81
N GLN A 120 -8.54 -0.84 2.02
CA GLN A 120 -7.57 -1.87 2.42
C GLN A 120 -6.28 -1.66 1.62
N GLY A 121 -5.68 -2.73 1.10
CA GLY A 121 -4.50 -2.68 0.27
C GLY A 121 -4.67 -1.88 -1.01
N LEU A 122 -3.56 -1.34 -1.50
CA LEU A 122 -3.51 -0.54 -2.73
C LEU A 122 -2.24 -0.83 -3.53
N SER A 123 -2.28 -0.55 -4.83
CA SER A 123 -1.15 -0.70 -5.73
C SER A 123 -1.19 0.35 -6.83
N LYS A 124 -0.04 0.67 -7.42
CA LYS A 124 0.04 1.63 -8.51
C LYS A 124 0.96 1.12 -9.62
N ASP A 125 0.50 1.23 -10.87
CA ASP A 125 1.30 0.98 -12.07
C ASP A 125 1.11 2.14 -13.05
N GLY A 126 2.18 2.87 -13.31
CA GLY A 126 2.12 4.11 -14.08
C GLY A 126 1.13 5.13 -13.46
N ASN A 127 0.12 5.53 -14.22
CA ASN A 127 -0.94 6.43 -13.77
C ASN A 127 -2.19 5.71 -13.23
N LEU A 128 -2.19 4.39 -13.18
CA LEU A 128 -3.31 3.62 -12.64
C LEU A 128 -3.11 3.35 -11.15
N LEU A 129 -4.06 3.77 -10.34
CA LEU A 129 -4.12 3.51 -8.90
C LEU A 129 -5.25 2.52 -8.63
N PHE A 130 -4.90 1.39 -8.04
CA PHE A 130 -5.79 0.31 -7.66
C PHE A 130 -6.02 0.36 -6.16
N ILE A 131 -7.27 0.33 -5.72
CA ILE A 131 -7.65 0.36 -4.30
C ILE A 131 -8.66 -0.75 -4.04
N CYS A 132 -8.33 -1.62 -3.09
CA CYS A 132 -9.28 -2.54 -2.50
C CYS A 132 -10.12 -1.79 -1.46
N ASP A 133 -11.42 -1.62 -1.72
CA ASP A 133 -12.31 -0.84 -0.86
C ASP A 133 -13.34 -1.75 -0.15
N GLY A 134 -12.85 -2.85 0.42
CA GLY A 134 -13.62 -3.82 1.18
C GLY A 134 -14.82 -4.36 0.39
N ALA A 135 -16.02 -4.20 0.94
CA ALA A 135 -17.27 -4.64 0.33
C ALA A 135 -17.65 -3.85 -0.95
N ASP A 136 -17.10 -2.66 -1.15
CA ASP A 136 -17.26 -1.88 -2.38
C ASP A 136 -16.43 -2.44 -3.55
N GLY A 137 -15.51 -3.36 -3.26
CA GLY A 137 -14.72 -4.09 -4.24
C GLY A 137 -13.45 -3.38 -4.68
N LEU A 138 -12.97 -3.73 -5.87
CA LEU A 138 -11.78 -3.13 -6.47
C LEU A 138 -12.15 -1.86 -7.23
N LYS A 139 -11.50 -0.75 -6.88
CA LYS A 139 -11.60 0.54 -7.58
C LYS A 139 -10.31 0.86 -8.30
N ILE A 140 -10.39 1.27 -9.55
CA ILE A 140 -9.24 1.63 -10.39
C ILE A 140 -9.41 3.07 -10.84
N TYR A 141 -8.42 3.91 -10.52
CA TYR A 141 -8.44 5.33 -10.82
C TYR A 141 -7.31 5.71 -11.78
N ASN A 142 -7.56 6.71 -12.61
CA ASN A 142 -6.49 7.50 -13.23
C ASN A 142 -5.99 8.53 -12.20
N ALA A 143 -4.73 8.39 -11.81
CA ALA A 143 -4.03 9.23 -10.86
C ALA A 143 -2.98 10.14 -11.53
N SER A 144 -3.15 10.47 -12.82
CA SER A 144 -2.28 11.45 -13.50
C SER A 144 -2.39 12.85 -12.90
N ASP A 145 -3.55 13.20 -12.35
CA ASP A 145 -3.76 14.35 -11.50
C ASP A 145 -4.24 13.87 -10.12
N VAL A 146 -3.34 13.86 -9.16
CA VAL A 146 -3.61 13.39 -7.80
C VAL A 146 -4.59 14.27 -7.03
N SER A 147 -4.79 15.52 -7.45
CA SER A 147 -5.79 16.41 -6.85
C SER A 147 -7.21 16.16 -7.37
N ASN A 148 -7.33 15.36 -8.45
CA ASN A 148 -8.61 15.05 -9.09
C ASN A 148 -8.60 13.63 -9.69
N LEU A 149 -8.56 12.60 -8.82
CA LEU A 149 -8.62 11.20 -9.25
C LEU A 149 -9.89 10.92 -10.07
N GLN A 150 -9.73 10.27 -11.21
CA GLN A 150 -10.84 9.88 -12.07
C GLN A 150 -11.08 8.38 -11.97
N LEU A 151 -12.26 7.97 -11.47
CA LEU A 151 -12.63 6.55 -11.45
C LEU A 151 -12.77 6.03 -12.89
N ILE A 152 -11.93 5.05 -13.24
CA ILE A 152 -11.98 4.36 -14.54
C ILE A 152 -12.96 3.18 -14.46
N LYS A 153 -12.78 2.34 -13.43
CA LYS A 153 -13.51 1.09 -13.27
C LYS A 153 -13.72 0.74 -11.81
N GLN A 154 -14.86 0.14 -11.52
CA GLN A 154 -15.16 -0.51 -10.24
C GLN A 154 -15.66 -1.93 -10.50
N PHE A 155 -15.08 -2.89 -9.79
CA PHE A 155 -15.55 -4.27 -9.73
C PHE A 155 -16.25 -4.49 -8.39
N SER A 156 -17.55 -4.27 -8.35
CA SER A 156 -18.40 -4.48 -7.17
C SER A 156 -18.85 -5.93 -7.04
N GLY A 157 -19.38 -6.28 -5.88
CA GLY A 157 -19.90 -7.64 -5.60
C GLY A 157 -18.83 -8.64 -5.16
N ILE A 158 -17.61 -8.18 -4.94
CA ILE A 158 -16.50 -8.91 -4.33
C ILE A 158 -15.99 -8.09 -3.13
N GLU A 159 -15.70 -8.72 -2.01
CA GLU A 159 -15.07 -8.07 -0.86
C GLU A 159 -13.55 -8.23 -1.00
N THR A 160 -12.85 -7.11 -1.21
CA THR A 160 -11.42 -7.10 -1.56
C THR A 160 -10.55 -6.64 -0.41
N TYR A 161 -9.33 -7.20 -0.29
CA TYR A 161 -8.42 -6.95 0.81
C TYR A 161 -7.07 -6.38 0.37
N ASP A 162 -6.48 -6.91 -0.72
CA ASP A 162 -5.17 -6.46 -1.17
C ASP A 162 -5.02 -6.63 -2.67
N VAL A 163 -4.11 -5.84 -3.27
CA VAL A 163 -3.85 -5.85 -4.71
C VAL A 163 -2.37 -5.62 -5.02
N ILE A 164 -1.86 -6.37 -5.98
CA ILE A 164 -0.55 -6.16 -6.60
C ILE A 164 -0.77 -5.96 -8.10
N ALA A 165 -0.49 -4.77 -8.61
CA ALA A 165 -0.58 -4.43 -10.02
C ALA A 165 0.82 -4.27 -10.60
N PHE A 166 1.12 -5.07 -11.63
CA PHE A 166 2.42 -5.06 -12.31
C PHE A 166 2.30 -5.63 -13.72
N ASN A 167 2.94 -4.97 -14.70
CA ASN A 167 3.00 -5.43 -16.08
C ASN A 167 1.63 -5.77 -16.68
N ASN A 168 0.65 -4.88 -16.54
CA ASN A 168 -0.71 -5.03 -17.06
C ASN A 168 -1.55 -6.15 -16.41
N ILE A 169 -1.06 -6.77 -15.35
CA ILE A 169 -1.79 -7.78 -14.59
C ILE A 169 -1.94 -7.31 -13.13
N ALA A 170 -3.17 -7.33 -12.61
CA ALA A 170 -3.45 -7.09 -11.21
C ALA A 170 -3.88 -8.40 -10.54
N LEU A 171 -3.19 -8.78 -9.47
CA LEU A 171 -3.56 -9.86 -8.57
C LEU A 171 -4.30 -9.27 -7.39
N VAL A 172 -5.53 -9.71 -7.14
CA VAL A 172 -6.42 -9.17 -6.10
C VAL A 172 -6.81 -10.28 -5.14
N VAL A 173 -6.49 -10.07 -3.87
CA VAL A 173 -6.96 -10.92 -2.78
C VAL A 173 -8.35 -10.49 -2.37
N ALA A 174 -9.30 -11.43 -2.39
CA ALA A 174 -10.68 -11.19 -1.99
C ALA A 174 -11.15 -12.26 -1.02
N LYS A 175 -12.29 -12.02 -0.36
CA LYS A 175 -12.89 -12.93 0.62
C LYS A 175 -13.13 -14.34 0.09
N ASP A 176 -13.43 -14.46 -1.17
CA ASP A 176 -13.82 -15.72 -1.82
C ASP A 176 -12.76 -16.27 -2.78
N GLY A 177 -11.55 -15.69 -2.80
CA GLY A 177 -10.44 -16.19 -3.58
C GLY A 177 -9.43 -15.15 -4.07
N LEU A 178 -8.60 -15.58 -4.98
CA LEU A 178 -7.60 -14.76 -5.68
C LEU A 178 -8.11 -14.51 -7.10
N TYR A 179 -8.13 -13.25 -7.51
CA TYR A 179 -8.53 -12.81 -8.84
C TYR A 179 -7.34 -12.26 -9.61
N GLN A 180 -7.32 -12.51 -10.90
CA GLN A 180 -6.35 -11.93 -11.81
C GLN A 180 -7.09 -11.10 -12.86
N TYR A 181 -6.70 -9.83 -12.99
CA TYR A 181 -7.27 -8.90 -13.97
C TYR A 181 -6.21 -8.52 -14.99
N ASP A 182 -6.61 -8.43 -16.25
CA ASP A 182 -5.84 -7.79 -17.33
C ASP A 182 -6.30 -6.33 -17.41
N TYR A 183 -5.35 -5.39 -17.32
CA TYR A 183 -5.57 -3.95 -17.50
C TYR A 183 -4.72 -3.34 -18.61
N SER A 184 -4.22 -4.16 -19.55
CA SER A 184 -3.46 -3.69 -20.71
C SER A 184 -4.25 -2.71 -21.60
N ASP A 185 -5.58 -2.87 -21.64
CA ASP A 185 -6.50 -1.89 -22.21
C ASP A 185 -7.39 -1.31 -21.09
N VAL A 186 -7.17 -0.05 -20.74
CA VAL A 186 -7.93 0.64 -19.68
C VAL A 186 -9.44 0.76 -19.98
N ASN A 187 -9.83 0.67 -21.24
CA ASN A 187 -11.24 0.67 -21.65
C ASN A 187 -11.88 -0.71 -21.53
N ASN A 188 -11.09 -1.77 -21.38
CA ASN A 188 -11.55 -3.16 -21.33
C ASN A 188 -10.86 -3.96 -20.21
N ILE A 189 -10.78 -3.41 -19.02
CA ILE A 189 -10.24 -4.13 -17.85
C ILE A 189 -11.19 -5.29 -17.51
N HIS A 190 -10.65 -6.52 -17.42
CA HIS A 190 -11.45 -7.73 -17.22
C HIS A 190 -10.71 -8.82 -16.43
N ILE A 191 -11.49 -9.74 -15.85
CA ILE A 191 -10.96 -10.92 -15.15
C ILE A 191 -10.42 -11.92 -16.19
N VAL A 192 -9.17 -12.36 -16.01
CA VAL A 192 -8.56 -13.42 -16.82
C VAL A 192 -8.50 -14.76 -16.09
N SER A 193 -8.44 -14.76 -14.77
CA SER A 193 -8.49 -16.00 -13.99
C SER A 193 -8.99 -15.74 -12.56
N ARG A 194 -9.43 -16.83 -11.90
CA ARG A 194 -9.82 -16.85 -10.49
C ARG A 194 -9.45 -18.18 -9.86
N ILE A 195 -8.89 -18.12 -8.68
CA ILE A 195 -8.72 -19.26 -7.78
C ILE A 195 -9.68 -19.06 -6.61
N GLY A 196 -10.78 -19.80 -6.59
CA GLY A 196 -11.77 -19.74 -5.51
C GLY A 196 -11.27 -20.45 -4.25
N LEU A 197 -11.65 -19.93 -3.06
CA LEU A 197 -11.49 -20.67 -1.83
C LEU A 197 -12.57 -21.76 -1.79
N SER A 198 -12.15 -23.03 -1.64
CA SER A 198 -13.10 -24.10 -1.35
C SER A 198 -13.59 -23.95 0.09
N ASN A 199 -14.89 -23.70 0.28
CA ASN A 199 -15.48 -23.82 1.60
C ASN A 199 -15.25 -25.26 2.09
N LYS A 200 -14.42 -25.41 3.11
CA LYS A 200 -14.34 -26.66 3.88
C LYS A 200 -15.41 -26.70 4.93
#